data_8ab9f46ac6ce960c9941cdfc307fd448
#
_entry.id   8ab9f46ac6ce960c9941cdfc307fd448
#
_cell.length_a   1.000
_cell.length_b   1.000
_cell.length_c   1.000
_cell.angle_alpha   90.00
_cell.angle_beta   90.00
_cell.angle_gamma   90.00
#
_symmetry.space_group_name_H-M   'P 1'
#
loop_
_entity.id
_entity.type
_entity.pdbx_description
1 polymer ?
#
loop_
_entity_poly.entity_id
_entity_poly.type
_entity_poly.pdbx_seq_one_letter_code
_entity_poly.pdbx_strand_id
1 'polypeptide(L)'
;MATVSGQILDHEGNPMAGALITYQKTGIVDRNMLAGDGSRSESPTVAEKAGRIYKIKTDKKGAFVLVGVDYGIYQIDIHGPDGSHVYSGRKTIGDTSDANSQNVLNVDLSSVFKGRVEPGGGTHLATGKKTKEQLELIRQENAHAAKINRLIVQFHAASETQDWPAAISLMHQMIALDPNRWEFYQNLGTLESNQMNYQEAAKKFAKGVTVAQKTLANASDTDRALANIGDLLMAEGDCYDRMGKVDDAVALFEKAAAKYPHPFMAQYRACNTLVNNGKTEAAIEKCSRAIADDPTQWGAYQVLGGALNTANKPQDALETYEKGIAAAQRTLEEKPDSPRVKVGLGQMLNSEGNLLVGLKKYEEAVSAFTQATDVAAYPAMPYFNLCATYYNLKREDAALAACERATASDPTLPDAYYIKAAILFGQGKAEHGKYVVPAGTVKSLNKYLEYAPYGQHAEAVRNMINKLSEELLDTPARKK
;
A
#
# COMPACT_ATOMS: atom_id res chain seq x y z
N MET A 1 -7.64 4.89 -31.06
CA MET A 1 -9.04 4.44 -31.21
C MET A 1 -9.06 2.99 -31.62
N ALA A 2 -9.93 2.20 -31.01
CA ALA A 2 -10.05 0.77 -31.25
C ALA A 2 -11.30 0.43 -32.05
N THR A 3 -11.29 -0.76 -32.66
CA THR A 3 -12.49 -1.42 -33.12
C THR A 3 -12.90 -2.48 -32.09
N VAL A 4 -14.14 -2.44 -31.67
CA VAL A 4 -14.72 -3.43 -30.75
C VAL A 4 -15.75 -4.24 -31.54
N SER A 5 -15.64 -5.55 -31.50
CA SER A 5 -16.60 -6.45 -32.17
C SER A 5 -17.05 -7.53 -31.16
N GLY A 6 -18.13 -8.24 -31.50
CA GLY A 6 -18.57 -9.34 -30.66
C GLY A 6 -19.93 -9.89 -31.10
N GLN A 7 -20.42 -10.83 -30.32
CA GLN A 7 -21.70 -11.47 -30.50
C GLN A 7 -22.44 -11.58 -29.19
N ILE A 8 -23.74 -11.33 -29.22
CA ILE A 8 -24.62 -11.48 -28.04
C ILE A 8 -25.57 -12.64 -28.35
N LEU A 9 -25.56 -13.60 -27.43
CA LEU A 9 -26.49 -14.72 -27.43
C LEU A 9 -27.48 -14.57 -26.25
N ASP A 10 -28.71 -14.99 -26.45
CA ASP A 10 -29.73 -15.00 -25.41
C ASP A 10 -29.53 -16.15 -24.38
N HIS A 11 -30.43 -16.28 -23.43
CA HIS A 11 -30.39 -17.31 -22.40
C HIS A 11 -30.57 -18.76 -22.94
N GLU A 12 -31.00 -18.90 -24.17
CA GLU A 12 -31.15 -20.19 -24.85
C GLU A 12 -29.96 -20.50 -25.74
N GLY A 13 -29.00 -19.54 -25.86
CA GLY A 13 -27.80 -19.63 -26.72
C GLY A 13 -28.10 -19.26 -28.20
N ASN A 14 -29.24 -18.64 -28.48
CA ASN A 14 -29.54 -18.15 -29.84
C ASN A 14 -29.00 -16.73 -30.04
N PRO A 15 -28.67 -16.33 -31.26
CA PRO A 15 -28.28 -14.97 -31.60
C PRO A 15 -29.33 -13.94 -31.18
N MET A 16 -28.98 -12.97 -30.34
CA MET A 16 -29.88 -11.91 -29.88
C MET A 16 -29.86 -10.74 -30.89
N ALA A 17 -30.73 -10.78 -31.86
CA ALA A 17 -30.89 -9.72 -32.86
C ALA A 17 -31.52 -8.46 -32.23
N GLY A 18 -31.01 -7.27 -32.58
CA GLY A 18 -31.57 -6.00 -32.14
C GLY A 18 -31.25 -5.62 -30.67
N ALA A 19 -30.40 -6.38 -29.96
CA ALA A 19 -29.92 -6.00 -28.64
C ALA A 19 -29.16 -4.67 -28.69
N LEU A 20 -29.48 -3.74 -27.80
CA LEU A 20 -28.83 -2.45 -27.73
C LEU A 20 -27.64 -2.55 -26.72
N ILE A 21 -26.44 -2.32 -27.20
CA ILE A 21 -25.21 -2.31 -26.41
C ILE A 21 -24.81 -0.87 -26.21
N THR A 22 -24.59 -0.48 -24.94
CA THR A 22 -24.13 0.86 -24.55
C THR A 22 -22.75 0.72 -23.91
N TYR A 23 -21.77 1.49 -24.38
CA TYR A 23 -20.44 1.63 -23.81
C TYR A 23 -20.32 3.02 -23.21
N GLN A 24 -20.19 3.13 -21.89
CA GLN A 24 -19.99 4.40 -21.18
C GLN A 24 -18.57 4.40 -20.61
N LYS A 25 -17.74 5.35 -21.02
CA LYS A 25 -16.37 5.48 -20.50
C LYS A 25 -16.41 5.91 -19.06
N THR A 26 -15.79 5.10 -18.17
CA THR A 26 -15.75 5.31 -16.71
C THR A 26 -14.35 5.61 -16.19
N GLY A 27 -13.30 5.45 -17.03
CA GLY A 27 -11.93 5.71 -16.63
C GLY A 27 -10.96 5.78 -17.81
N ILE A 28 -9.77 6.31 -17.55
CA ILE A 28 -8.63 6.30 -18.47
C ILE A 28 -7.77 5.10 -18.06
N VAL A 29 -7.31 4.31 -19.02
CA VAL A 29 -6.27 3.30 -18.76
C VAL A 29 -4.97 4.05 -18.60
N ASP A 30 -4.49 4.20 -17.38
CA ASP A 30 -3.11 4.56 -17.17
C ASP A 30 -2.26 3.32 -17.53
N ARG A 31 -1.29 3.48 -18.44
CA ARG A 31 -0.39 2.38 -18.85
C ARG A 31 0.35 1.75 -17.68
N ASN A 32 0.42 2.43 -16.54
CA ASN A 32 1.03 1.96 -15.31
C ASN A 32 0.14 1.03 -14.46
N MET A 33 -1.15 0.86 -14.78
CA MET A 33 -2.04 -0.07 -14.05
C MET A 33 -1.89 -1.54 -14.47
N LEU A 34 -1.14 -1.84 -15.51
CA LEU A 34 -0.91 -3.22 -15.99
C LEU A 34 0.29 -3.90 -15.33
N ALA A 35 1.12 -3.15 -14.59
CA ALA A 35 2.14 -3.71 -13.72
C ALA A 35 1.55 -3.89 -12.31
N GLY A 36 1.27 -5.13 -11.93
CA GLY A 36 0.62 -5.50 -10.68
C GLY A 36 1.47 -5.17 -9.45
N ASP A 37 1.39 -3.93 -9.01
CA ASP A 37 1.82 -3.54 -7.69
C ASP A 37 0.58 -3.19 -6.86
N GLY A 38 0.41 -3.90 -5.75
CA GLY A 38 -0.76 -3.81 -4.85
C GLY A 38 -0.81 -2.53 -4.01
N SER A 39 -0.38 -1.38 -4.54
CA SER A 39 -0.56 -0.10 -3.90
C SER A 39 -1.97 0.42 -4.19
N ARG A 40 -2.83 0.45 -3.16
CA ARG A 40 -4.02 1.30 -3.18
C ARG A 40 -3.53 2.75 -3.30
N SER A 41 -3.53 3.29 -4.52
CA SER A 41 -3.47 4.73 -4.70
C SER A 41 -4.77 5.32 -4.14
N GLU A 42 -4.63 6.39 -3.39
CA GLU A 42 -5.73 7.30 -3.08
C GLU A 42 -6.51 7.59 -4.35
N SER A 43 -7.84 7.52 -4.25
CA SER A 43 -8.77 7.79 -5.35
C SER A 43 -8.38 9.09 -6.04
N PRO A 44 -8.12 9.08 -7.35
CA PRO A 44 -8.00 10.32 -8.09
C PRO A 44 -9.36 11.03 -8.00
N THR A 45 -9.33 12.28 -7.57
CA THR A 45 -10.48 13.17 -7.67
C THR A 45 -10.99 13.14 -9.10
N VAL A 46 -12.14 12.50 -9.29
CA VAL A 46 -12.82 12.38 -10.56
C VAL A 46 -13.29 13.78 -10.95
N ALA A 47 -12.52 14.47 -11.77
CA ALA A 47 -13.07 15.56 -12.58
C ALA A 47 -13.96 14.89 -13.63
N GLU A 48 -15.26 14.83 -13.36
CA GLU A 48 -16.29 14.39 -14.28
C GLU A 48 -16.29 15.25 -15.55
N LYS A 49 -15.61 14.78 -16.60
CA LYS A 49 -16.12 14.99 -17.95
C LYS A 49 -16.97 13.78 -18.25
N ALA A 50 -18.28 13.95 -18.38
CA ALA A 50 -19.22 12.93 -18.82
C ALA A 50 -18.61 12.14 -19.99
N GLY A 51 -18.26 10.88 -19.72
CA GLY A 51 -17.52 10.05 -20.65
C GLY A 51 -18.35 9.83 -21.92
N ARG A 52 -17.66 9.82 -23.07
CA ARG A 52 -18.30 9.56 -24.38
C ARG A 52 -19.06 8.25 -24.32
N ILE A 53 -20.33 8.29 -24.75
CA ILE A 53 -21.21 7.11 -24.77
C ILE A 53 -21.30 6.61 -26.23
N TYR A 54 -20.99 5.35 -26.42
CA TYR A 54 -21.15 4.67 -27.70
C TYR A 54 -22.35 3.71 -27.60
N LYS A 55 -23.20 3.68 -28.64
CA LYS A 55 -24.36 2.79 -28.72
C LYS A 55 -24.39 2.07 -30.05
N ILE A 56 -24.64 0.76 -30.01
CA ILE A 56 -24.77 -0.07 -31.19
C ILE A 56 -25.84 -1.13 -30.99
N LYS A 57 -26.49 -1.54 -32.06
CA LYS A 57 -27.41 -2.68 -32.04
C LYS A 57 -26.79 -3.87 -32.76
N THR A 58 -27.10 -5.04 -32.26
CA THR A 58 -26.70 -6.30 -32.89
C THR A 58 -27.52 -6.55 -34.20
N ASP A 59 -26.90 -7.21 -35.15
CA ASP A 59 -27.53 -7.68 -36.37
C ASP A 59 -28.39 -8.94 -36.14
N LYS A 60 -28.92 -9.52 -37.25
CA LYS A 60 -29.74 -10.75 -37.20
C LYS A 60 -29.00 -11.98 -36.69
N LYS A 61 -27.65 -11.94 -36.63
CA LYS A 61 -26.78 -12.99 -36.09
C LYS A 61 -26.30 -12.68 -34.69
N GLY A 62 -26.87 -11.67 -34.00
CA GLY A 62 -26.45 -11.20 -32.72
C GLY A 62 -25.07 -10.51 -32.73
N ALA A 63 -24.50 -10.28 -33.91
CA ALA A 63 -23.16 -9.71 -34.05
C ALA A 63 -23.19 -8.18 -34.12
N PHE A 64 -22.10 -7.56 -33.70
CA PHE A 64 -21.88 -6.11 -33.81
C PHE A 64 -20.43 -5.78 -34.07
N VAL A 65 -20.20 -4.61 -34.68
CA VAL A 65 -18.86 -4.02 -34.82
C VAL A 65 -18.96 -2.52 -34.57
N LEU A 66 -18.23 -2.05 -33.58
CA LEU A 66 -18.16 -0.64 -33.19
C LEU A 66 -16.76 -0.11 -33.46
N VAL A 67 -16.62 0.88 -34.32
CA VAL A 67 -15.34 1.44 -34.78
C VAL A 67 -15.12 2.82 -34.14
N GLY A 68 -13.87 3.16 -33.87
CA GLY A 68 -13.50 4.49 -33.35
C GLY A 68 -13.76 4.69 -31.88
N VAL A 69 -13.68 3.62 -31.08
CA VAL A 69 -13.80 3.67 -29.64
C VAL A 69 -12.48 4.14 -29.03
N ASP A 70 -12.51 5.13 -28.14
CA ASP A 70 -11.32 5.60 -27.43
C ASP A 70 -10.80 4.52 -26.48
N TYR A 71 -9.48 4.50 -26.23
CA TYR A 71 -8.91 3.60 -25.22
C TYR A 71 -9.39 4.02 -23.82
N GLY A 72 -9.70 3.05 -22.97
CA GLY A 72 -10.19 3.32 -21.62
C GLY A 72 -10.91 2.15 -20.97
N ILE A 73 -11.42 2.41 -19.77
CA ILE A 73 -12.30 1.49 -19.04
C ILE A 73 -13.75 1.90 -19.32
N TYR A 74 -14.57 0.92 -19.71
CA TYR A 74 -15.96 1.14 -20.07
C TYR A 74 -16.88 0.32 -19.19
N GLN A 75 -17.95 0.95 -18.72
CA GLN A 75 -19.17 0.27 -18.29
C GLN A 75 -19.95 -0.12 -19.55
N ILE A 76 -20.34 -1.38 -19.64
CA ILE A 76 -21.08 -1.93 -20.76
C ILE A 76 -22.44 -2.38 -20.25
N ASP A 77 -23.50 -1.86 -20.85
CA ASP A 77 -24.86 -2.28 -20.57
C ASP A 77 -25.51 -2.80 -21.85
N ILE A 78 -26.15 -3.97 -21.76
CA ILE A 78 -26.85 -4.60 -22.86
C ILE A 78 -28.33 -4.69 -22.51
N HIS A 79 -29.16 -4.21 -23.42
CA HIS A 79 -30.61 -4.30 -23.33
C HIS A 79 -31.11 -5.20 -24.44
N GLY A 80 -32.05 -6.05 -24.12
CA GLY A 80 -32.76 -6.89 -25.11
C GLY A 80 -33.55 -6.08 -26.12
N PRO A 81 -34.04 -6.73 -27.18
CA PRO A 81 -34.85 -6.05 -28.20
C PRO A 81 -36.13 -5.41 -27.67
N ASP A 82 -36.62 -5.91 -26.54
CA ASP A 82 -37.78 -5.43 -25.79
C ASP A 82 -37.44 -4.29 -24.80
N GLY A 83 -36.17 -3.86 -24.78
CA GLY A 83 -35.69 -2.85 -23.84
C GLY A 83 -35.36 -3.36 -22.45
N SER A 84 -35.56 -4.65 -22.15
CA SER A 84 -35.16 -5.24 -20.85
C SER A 84 -33.65 -5.17 -20.69
N HIS A 85 -33.18 -4.83 -19.47
CA HIS A 85 -31.76 -4.89 -19.16
C HIS A 85 -31.33 -6.35 -18.96
N VAL A 86 -30.33 -6.81 -19.74
CA VAL A 86 -29.90 -8.22 -19.75
C VAL A 86 -28.49 -8.45 -19.27
N TYR A 87 -27.62 -7.44 -19.33
CA TYR A 87 -26.24 -7.58 -18.89
C TYR A 87 -25.62 -6.23 -18.53
N SER A 88 -24.79 -6.20 -17.48
CA SER A 88 -23.87 -5.12 -17.14
C SER A 88 -22.50 -5.68 -16.84
N GLY A 89 -21.45 -5.02 -17.34
CA GLY A 89 -20.07 -5.44 -17.08
C GLY A 89 -19.08 -4.31 -17.35
N ARG A 90 -17.84 -4.48 -16.90
CA ARG A 90 -16.74 -3.56 -17.22
C ARG A 90 -15.78 -4.21 -18.20
N LYS A 91 -15.29 -3.45 -19.16
CA LYS A 91 -14.27 -3.89 -20.11
C LYS A 91 -13.23 -2.80 -20.33
N THR A 92 -11.98 -3.21 -20.35
CA THR A 92 -10.87 -2.35 -20.78
C THR A 92 -10.72 -2.49 -22.30
N ILE A 93 -10.68 -1.35 -22.99
CA ILE A 93 -10.44 -1.27 -24.43
C ILE A 93 -9.06 -0.64 -24.60
N GLY A 94 -8.11 -1.40 -25.14
CA GLY A 94 -6.71 -1.04 -25.29
C GLY A 94 -6.22 -1.11 -26.73
N ASP A 95 -4.92 -0.88 -26.92
CA ASP A 95 -4.24 -1.01 -28.21
C ASP A 95 -4.13 -2.50 -28.57
N THR A 96 -4.47 -2.85 -29.81
CA THR A 96 -4.42 -4.22 -30.34
C THR A 96 -3.02 -4.65 -30.79
N SER A 97 -1.99 -3.84 -30.51
CA SER A 97 -0.59 -4.19 -30.81
C SER A 97 -0.06 -5.38 -29.98
N ASP A 98 -0.76 -5.74 -28.92
CA ASP A 98 -0.50 -6.94 -28.12
C ASP A 98 -1.42 -8.08 -28.58
N ALA A 99 -0.85 -9.19 -29.04
CA ALA A 99 -1.60 -10.31 -29.64
C ALA A 99 -2.66 -10.96 -28.72
N ASN A 100 -2.68 -10.61 -27.42
CA ASN A 100 -3.64 -11.07 -26.42
C ASN A 100 -4.76 -10.06 -26.10
N SER A 101 -4.74 -8.84 -26.62
CA SER A 101 -5.78 -7.82 -26.38
C SER A 101 -6.79 -7.77 -27.51
N GLN A 102 -7.56 -8.83 -27.69
CA GLN A 102 -8.72 -8.77 -28.59
C GLN A 102 -9.81 -7.90 -27.95
N ASN A 103 -10.11 -6.74 -28.58
CA ASN A 103 -11.27 -5.92 -28.22
C ASN A 103 -12.58 -6.61 -28.66
N VAL A 104 -12.73 -7.88 -28.31
CA VAL A 104 -13.89 -8.71 -28.63
C VAL A 104 -14.75 -8.84 -27.38
N LEU A 105 -16.03 -8.51 -27.48
CA LEU A 105 -17.02 -8.71 -26.46
C LEU A 105 -18.02 -9.78 -26.93
N ASN A 106 -17.78 -11.02 -26.57
CA ASN A 106 -18.77 -12.08 -26.72
C ASN A 106 -19.52 -12.26 -25.41
N VAL A 107 -20.81 -12.05 -25.41
CA VAL A 107 -21.69 -12.28 -24.24
C VAL A 107 -22.65 -13.37 -24.60
N ASP A 108 -22.42 -14.54 -24.05
CA ASP A 108 -23.35 -15.67 -24.09
C ASP A 108 -24.11 -15.66 -22.75
N LEU A 109 -25.34 -15.16 -22.78
CA LEU A 109 -26.18 -15.08 -21.60
C LEU A 109 -26.57 -16.45 -21.08
N SER A 110 -26.45 -17.52 -21.87
CA SER A 110 -26.62 -18.90 -21.39
C SER A 110 -25.46 -19.36 -20.51
N SER A 111 -24.26 -18.76 -20.70
CA SER A 111 -23.04 -19.08 -19.95
C SER A 111 -22.80 -18.15 -18.75
N VAL A 112 -23.26 -16.90 -18.78
CA VAL A 112 -23.17 -15.93 -17.69
C VAL A 112 -23.80 -16.47 -16.40
N PHE A 113 -24.81 -17.30 -16.53
CA PHE A 113 -25.51 -17.92 -15.42
C PHE A 113 -24.84 -19.20 -14.87
N LYS A 114 -23.80 -19.72 -15.53
CA LYS A 114 -23.03 -20.88 -15.07
C LYS A 114 -21.80 -20.51 -14.21
N GLY A 115 -21.64 -19.25 -13.84
CA GLY A 115 -20.56 -18.79 -12.98
C GLY A 115 -19.16 -18.82 -13.59
N ARG A 116 -19.05 -18.85 -14.93
CA ARG A 116 -17.76 -18.84 -15.63
C ARG A 116 -17.77 -17.90 -16.83
N VAL A 117 -17.11 -16.76 -16.67
CA VAL A 117 -16.61 -15.97 -17.84
C VAL A 117 -15.15 -16.38 -18.02
N GLU A 118 -14.85 -17.21 -18.99
CA GLU A 118 -13.49 -17.40 -19.46
C GLU A 118 -13.21 -16.39 -20.58
N PRO A 119 -12.14 -15.60 -20.48
CA PRO A 119 -11.66 -14.81 -21.63
C PRO A 119 -10.89 -15.77 -22.56
N GLY A 120 -11.47 -16.08 -23.72
CA GLY A 120 -10.73 -16.60 -24.85
C GLY A 120 -10.81 -18.09 -25.18
N GLY A 121 -11.86 -18.80 -24.79
CA GLY A 121 -12.06 -20.22 -25.21
C GLY A 121 -13.26 -20.37 -26.13
N GLY A 122 -13.04 -20.70 -27.40
CA GLY A 122 -14.11 -21.14 -28.29
C GLY A 122 -14.65 -22.48 -27.81
N THR A 123 -15.91 -22.50 -27.34
CA THR A 123 -16.60 -23.75 -27.00
C THR A 123 -17.36 -24.27 -28.20
N HIS A 124 -17.11 -25.53 -28.55
CA HIS A 124 -17.95 -26.31 -29.47
C HIS A 124 -19.37 -26.42 -28.92
N LEU A 125 -20.31 -25.85 -29.65
CA LEU A 125 -21.75 -25.95 -29.37
C LEU A 125 -22.24 -27.38 -29.59
N ALA A 126 -22.71 -28.03 -28.52
CA ALA A 126 -23.51 -29.23 -28.60
C ALA A 126 -24.94 -28.84 -29.05
N THR A 127 -25.24 -29.07 -30.32
CA THR A 127 -26.55 -28.83 -30.94
C THR A 127 -27.52 -29.96 -30.58
N GLY A 128 -28.05 -29.95 -29.32
CA GLY A 128 -29.17 -30.84 -28.91
C GLY A 128 -30.34 -30.04 -28.39
N LYS A 129 -31.59 -30.39 -28.83
CA LYS A 129 -32.82 -29.81 -28.24
C LYS A 129 -32.86 -30.14 -26.76
N LYS A 130 -32.83 -29.11 -25.91
CA LYS A 130 -32.92 -29.25 -24.43
C LYS A 130 -34.32 -29.79 -24.05
N THR A 131 -34.37 -30.67 -23.07
CA THR A 131 -35.66 -31.21 -22.55
C THR A 131 -36.38 -30.10 -21.75
N LYS A 132 -37.71 -30.29 -21.54
CA LYS A 132 -38.50 -29.35 -20.71
C LYS A 132 -37.93 -29.23 -19.29
N GLU A 133 -37.42 -30.30 -18.70
CA GLU A 133 -36.77 -30.31 -17.37
C GLU A 133 -35.47 -29.51 -17.38
N GLN A 134 -34.64 -29.64 -18.42
CA GLN A 134 -33.41 -28.84 -18.59
C GLN A 134 -33.72 -27.35 -18.73
N LEU A 135 -34.75 -26.98 -19.48
CA LEU A 135 -35.20 -25.58 -19.63
C LEU A 135 -35.73 -25.01 -18.31
N GLU A 136 -36.48 -25.81 -17.53
CA GLU A 136 -36.98 -25.38 -16.22
C GLU A 136 -35.82 -25.19 -15.20
N LEU A 137 -34.85 -26.11 -15.18
CA LEU A 137 -33.65 -25.96 -14.36
C LEU A 137 -32.87 -24.69 -14.72
N ILE A 138 -32.68 -24.41 -16.01
CA ILE A 138 -32.02 -23.17 -16.51
C ILE A 138 -32.82 -21.94 -16.04
N ARG A 139 -34.14 -21.95 -16.10
CA ARG A 139 -34.97 -20.83 -15.62
C ARG A 139 -34.81 -20.60 -14.12
N GLN A 140 -34.75 -21.65 -13.32
CA GLN A 140 -34.55 -21.57 -11.87
C GLN A 140 -33.14 -21.04 -11.56
N GLU A 141 -32.11 -21.54 -12.24
CA GLU A 141 -30.75 -21.06 -12.12
C GLU A 141 -30.63 -19.55 -12.52
N ASN A 142 -31.29 -19.18 -13.61
CA ASN A 142 -31.31 -17.78 -14.09
C ASN A 142 -32.04 -16.87 -13.08
N ALA A 143 -33.18 -17.29 -12.54
CA ALA A 143 -33.88 -16.51 -11.52
C ALA A 143 -33.05 -16.35 -10.23
N HIS A 144 -32.32 -17.39 -9.84
CA HIS A 144 -31.40 -17.36 -8.71
C HIS A 144 -30.24 -16.39 -8.94
N ALA A 145 -29.58 -16.49 -10.09
CA ALA A 145 -28.51 -15.59 -10.48
C ALA A 145 -28.99 -14.13 -10.57
N ALA A 146 -30.17 -13.89 -11.14
CA ALA A 146 -30.75 -12.54 -11.22
C ALA A 146 -31.00 -11.95 -9.81
N LYS A 147 -31.38 -12.77 -8.84
CA LYS A 147 -31.55 -12.33 -7.45
C LYS A 147 -30.20 -11.91 -6.84
N ILE A 148 -29.16 -12.72 -7.02
CA ILE A 148 -27.81 -12.39 -6.55
C ILE A 148 -27.31 -11.09 -7.22
N ASN A 149 -27.48 -10.93 -8.54
CA ASN A 149 -27.05 -9.72 -9.25
C ASN A 149 -27.74 -8.45 -8.75
N ARG A 150 -29.04 -8.52 -8.39
CA ARG A 150 -29.73 -7.38 -7.75
C ARG A 150 -29.10 -7.02 -6.41
N LEU A 151 -28.77 -8.02 -5.59
CA LEU A 151 -28.13 -7.80 -4.30
C LEU A 151 -26.71 -7.22 -4.47
N ILE A 152 -25.97 -7.64 -5.51
CA ILE A 152 -24.65 -7.05 -5.84
C ILE A 152 -24.78 -5.57 -6.18
N VAL A 153 -25.76 -5.18 -7.00
CA VAL A 153 -26.01 -3.77 -7.33
C VAL A 153 -26.36 -2.96 -6.07
N GLN A 154 -27.24 -3.47 -5.22
CA GLN A 154 -27.59 -2.83 -3.95
C GLN A 154 -26.39 -2.73 -3.01
N PHE A 155 -25.55 -3.77 -2.96
CA PHE A 155 -24.32 -3.80 -2.18
C PHE A 155 -23.33 -2.71 -2.62
N HIS A 156 -23.14 -2.53 -3.94
CA HIS A 156 -22.28 -1.46 -4.45
C HIS A 156 -22.83 -0.08 -4.07
N ALA A 157 -24.13 0.14 -4.21
CA ALA A 157 -24.77 1.40 -3.81
C ALA A 157 -24.60 1.67 -2.30
N ALA A 158 -24.83 0.68 -1.44
CA ALA A 158 -24.60 0.81 0.01
C ALA A 158 -23.12 1.08 0.33
N SER A 159 -22.21 0.45 -0.38
CA SER A 159 -20.75 0.67 -0.20
C SER A 159 -20.31 2.06 -0.64
N GLU A 160 -20.82 2.59 -1.74
CA GLU A 160 -20.56 3.94 -2.23
C GLU A 160 -21.07 5.01 -1.25
N THR A 161 -22.22 4.76 -0.63
CA THR A 161 -22.80 5.65 0.40
C THR A 161 -22.24 5.39 1.81
N GLN A 162 -21.32 4.43 1.95
CA GLN A 162 -20.74 3.99 3.23
C GLN A 162 -21.79 3.50 4.24
N ASP A 163 -22.96 3.01 3.76
CA ASP A 163 -23.94 2.36 4.60
C ASP A 163 -23.50 0.91 4.91
N TRP A 164 -22.53 0.80 5.84
CA TRP A 164 -21.92 -0.49 6.20
C TRP A 164 -22.92 -1.51 6.77
N PRO A 165 -23.90 -1.11 7.63
CA PRO A 165 -24.93 -2.03 8.09
C PRO A 165 -25.75 -2.64 6.94
N ALA A 166 -26.16 -1.81 5.97
CA ALA A 166 -26.87 -2.31 4.79
C ALA A 166 -25.99 -3.23 3.94
N ALA A 167 -24.72 -2.85 3.71
CA ALA A 167 -23.76 -3.66 2.96
C ALA A 167 -23.54 -5.04 3.60
N ILE A 168 -23.38 -5.11 4.92
CA ILE A 168 -23.24 -6.36 5.68
C ILE A 168 -24.52 -7.21 5.56
N SER A 169 -25.69 -6.61 5.70
CA SER A 169 -26.98 -7.31 5.56
C SER A 169 -27.16 -7.92 4.16
N LEU A 170 -26.76 -7.18 3.12
CA LEU A 170 -26.81 -7.65 1.73
C LEU A 170 -25.83 -8.81 1.49
N MET A 171 -24.61 -8.75 2.07
CA MET A 171 -23.69 -9.88 2.02
C MET A 171 -24.26 -11.14 2.68
N HIS A 172 -24.91 -11.01 3.83
CA HIS A 172 -25.56 -12.15 4.45
C HIS A 172 -26.66 -12.76 3.56
N GLN A 173 -27.45 -11.94 2.87
CA GLN A 173 -28.46 -12.42 1.92
C GLN A 173 -27.81 -13.13 0.73
N MET A 174 -26.69 -12.63 0.20
CA MET A 174 -25.97 -13.29 -0.90
C MET A 174 -25.37 -14.63 -0.46
N ILE A 175 -24.78 -14.71 0.74
CA ILE A 175 -24.26 -15.95 1.31
C ILE A 175 -25.41 -16.98 1.53
N ALA A 176 -26.60 -16.54 1.96
CA ALA A 176 -27.75 -17.44 2.14
C ALA A 176 -28.22 -18.02 0.79
N LEU A 177 -28.09 -17.26 -0.29
CA LEU A 177 -28.42 -17.72 -1.64
C LEU A 177 -27.34 -18.66 -2.19
N ASP A 178 -26.06 -18.28 -2.10
CA ASP A 178 -24.96 -19.08 -2.62
C ASP A 178 -23.85 -19.23 -1.54
N PRO A 179 -23.98 -20.23 -0.65
CA PRO A 179 -23.03 -20.46 0.44
C PRO A 179 -21.68 -21.06 -0.02
N ASN A 180 -21.58 -21.44 -1.30
CA ASN A 180 -20.36 -22.03 -1.88
C ASN A 180 -19.49 -21.00 -2.61
N ARG A 181 -19.80 -19.75 -2.52
CA ARG A 181 -19.05 -18.64 -3.15
C ARG A 181 -18.14 -17.98 -2.13
N TRP A 182 -16.86 -18.33 -2.17
CA TRP A 182 -15.86 -17.88 -1.18
C TRP A 182 -15.66 -16.36 -1.19
N GLU A 183 -15.85 -15.70 -2.33
CA GLU A 183 -15.71 -14.24 -2.47
C GLU A 183 -16.69 -13.46 -1.58
N PHE A 184 -17.87 -14.03 -1.32
CA PHE A 184 -18.84 -13.40 -0.42
C PHE A 184 -18.35 -13.37 1.02
N TYR A 185 -17.68 -14.44 1.45
CA TYR A 185 -17.06 -14.50 2.79
C TYR A 185 -15.85 -13.56 2.89
N GLN A 186 -15.06 -13.45 1.82
CA GLN A 186 -13.95 -12.49 1.75
C GLN A 186 -14.47 -11.05 1.91
N ASN A 187 -15.46 -10.66 1.12
CA ASN A 187 -16.04 -9.32 1.17
C ASN A 187 -16.67 -9.02 2.53
N LEU A 188 -17.42 -9.98 3.10
CA LEU A 188 -18.00 -9.82 4.43
C LEU A 188 -16.92 -9.70 5.50
N GLY A 189 -15.87 -10.52 5.46
CA GLY A 189 -14.72 -10.42 6.36
C GLY A 189 -14.02 -9.06 6.26
N THR A 190 -13.87 -8.53 5.05
CA THR A 190 -13.28 -7.20 4.83
C THR A 190 -14.16 -6.09 5.43
N LEU A 191 -15.50 -6.17 5.25
CA LEU A 191 -16.42 -5.21 5.86
C LEU A 191 -16.35 -5.24 7.39
N GLU A 192 -16.37 -6.40 7.99
CA GLU A 192 -16.25 -6.58 9.44
C GLU A 192 -14.90 -6.06 9.96
N SER A 193 -13.81 -6.34 9.24
CA SER A 193 -12.47 -5.84 9.59
C SER A 193 -12.40 -4.31 9.55
N ASN A 194 -13.01 -3.67 8.54
CA ASN A 194 -13.06 -2.22 8.44
C ASN A 194 -13.87 -1.57 9.57
N GLN A 195 -14.82 -2.32 10.16
CA GLN A 195 -15.56 -1.92 11.35
C GLN A 195 -14.83 -2.31 12.67
N MET A 196 -13.57 -2.77 12.58
CA MET A 196 -12.76 -3.26 13.70
C MET A 196 -13.34 -4.53 14.40
N ASN A 197 -14.31 -5.20 13.78
CA ASN A 197 -14.88 -6.46 14.27
C ASN A 197 -13.99 -7.65 13.92
N TYR A 198 -12.70 -7.59 14.31
CA TYR A 198 -11.65 -8.51 13.87
C TYR A 198 -11.98 -9.98 14.15
N GLN A 199 -12.66 -10.27 15.26
CA GLN A 199 -13.02 -11.65 15.60
C GLN A 199 -14.06 -12.23 14.62
N GLU A 200 -15.08 -11.44 14.24
CA GLU A 200 -16.07 -11.87 13.24
C GLU A 200 -15.46 -11.92 11.84
N ALA A 201 -14.62 -10.93 11.50
CA ALA A 201 -13.88 -10.93 10.24
C ALA A 201 -13.04 -12.19 10.06
N ALA A 202 -12.26 -12.59 11.07
CA ALA A 202 -11.46 -13.82 11.05
C ALA A 202 -12.32 -15.06 10.79
N LYS A 203 -13.49 -15.17 11.44
CA LYS A 203 -14.43 -16.29 11.20
C LYS A 203 -14.93 -16.32 9.75
N LYS A 204 -15.17 -15.15 9.13
CA LYS A 204 -15.60 -15.07 7.74
C LYS A 204 -14.48 -15.49 6.79
N PHE A 205 -13.26 -14.99 7.00
CA PHE A 205 -12.10 -15.39 6.20
C PHE A 205 -11.84 -16.91 6.32
N ALA A 206 -11.82 -17.47 7.52
CA ALA A 206 -11.69 -18.92 7.74
C ALA A 206 -12.77 -19.74 7.02
N LYS A 207 -14.02 -19.24 7.01
CA LYS A 207 -15.10 -19.87 6.23
C LYS A 207 -14.84 -19.75 4.74
N GLY A 208 -14.37 -18.59 4.26
CA GLY A 208 -13.93 -18.38 2.89
C GLY A 208 -12.86 -19.38 2.46
N VAL A 209 -11.82 -19.57 3.29
CA VAL A 209 -10.76 -20.59 3.07
C VAL A 209 -11.38 -21.99 2.89
N THR A 210 -12.30 -22.38 3.80
CA THR A 210 -12.94 -23.70 3.75
C THR A 210 -13.72 -23.89 2.45
N VAL A 211 -14.41 -22.84 1.98
CA VAL A 211 -15.20 -22.90 0.74
C VAL A 211 -14.28 -22.93 -0.48
N ALA A 212 -13.26 -22.06 -0.51
CA ALA A 212 -12.28 -22.00 -1.61
C ALA A 212 -11.52 -23.32 -1.78
N GLN A 213 -11.15 -23.98 -0.69
CA GLN A 213 -10.51 -25.30 -0.73
C GLN A 213 -11.38 -26.39 -1.37
N LYS A 214 -12.71 -26.36 -1.15
CA LYS A 214 -13.62 -27.31 -1.79
C LYS A 214 -13.73 -27.12 -3.30
N THR A 215 -13.56 -25.90 -3.78
CA THR A 215 -13.63 -25.58 -5.21
C THR A 215 -12.30 -25.80 -5.93
N LEU A 216 -11.18 -25.95 -5.19
CA LEU A 216 -9.84 -26.11 -5.74
C LEU A 216 -9.72 -27.32 -6.68
N ALA A 217 -10.33 -28.45 -6.34
CA ALA A 217 -10.28 -29.69 -7.14
C ALA A 217 -10.86 -29.52 -8.56
N ASN A 218 -11.77 -28.54 -8.73
CA ASN A 218 -12.44 -28.25 -10.01
C ASN A 218 -11.93 -26.92 -10.62
N ALA A 219 -10.86 -26.34 -10.09
CA ALA A 219 -10.31 -25.09 -10.60
C ALA A 219 -9.62 -25.31 -11.94
N SER A 220 -9.91 -24.45 -12.93
CA SER A 220 -9.22 -24.47 -14.22
C SER A 220 -7.81 -23.88 -14.12
N ASP A 221 -7.61 -23.00 -13.14
CA ASP A 221 -6.33 -22.36 -12.81
C ASP A 221 -6.03 -22.63 -11.33
N THR A 222 -5.21 -23.64 -11.10
CA THR A 222 -4.84 -24.10 -9.76
C THR A 222 -4.00 -23.06 -9.02
N ASP A 223 -3.09 -22.39 -9.70
CA ASP A 223 -2.19 -21.40 -9.08
C ASP A 223 -2.99 -20.20 -8.59
N ARG A 224 -3.92 -19.72 -9.40
CA ARG A 224 -4.83 -18.65 -9.01
C ARG A 224 -5.74 -19.06 -7.85
N ALA A 225 -6.25 -20.28 -7.87
CA ALA A 225 -7.11 -20.78 -6.77
C ALA A 225 -6.30 -20.91 -5.47
N LEU A 226 -5.05 -21.35 -5.53
CA LEU A 226 -4.15 -21.40 -4.38
C LEU A 226 -3.81 -19.99 -3.88
N ALA A 227 -3.55 -19.03 -4.77
CA ALA A 227 -3.32 -17.63 -4.40
C ALA A 227 -4.54 -17.03 -3.67
N ASN A 228 -5.77 -17.28 -4.16
CA ASN A 228 -6.98 -16.81 -3.47
C ASN A 228 -7.12 -17.39 -2.05
N ILE A 229 -6.76 -18.66 -1.85
CA ILE A 229 -6.73 -19.29 -0.52
C ILE A 229 -5.65 -18.61 0.34
N GLY A 230 -4.49 -18.31 -0.22
CA GLY A 230 -3.42 -17.57 0.44
C GLY A 230 -3.86 -16.18 0.88
N ASP A 231 -4.56 -15.43 0.02
CA ASP A 231 -5.11 -14.10 0.34
C ASP A 231 -6.09 -14.14 1.52
N LEU A 232 -6.98 -15.13 1.54
CA LEU A 232 -7.91 -15.34 2.63
C LEU A 232 -7.20 -15.66 3.95
N LEU A 233 -6.17 -16.53 3.91
CA LEU A 233 -5.36 -16.87 5.08
C LEU A 233 -4.59 -15.66 5.60
N MET A 234 -4.05 -14.82 4.71
CA MET A 234 -3.39 -13.57 5.10
C MET A 234 -4.38 -12.59 5.76
N ALA A 235 -5.56 -12.43 5.18
CA ALA A 235 -6.59 -11.56 5.75
C ALA A 235 -7.07 -12.04 7.13
N GLU A 236 -7.17 -13.37 7.31
CA GLU A 236 -7.44 -13.98 8.62
C GLU A 236 -6.29 -13.68 9.58
N GLY A 237 -5.03 -13.86 9.16
CA GLY A 237 -3.83 -13.56 9.94
C GLY A 237 -3.76 -12.09 10.36
N ASP A 238 -4.08 -11.16 9.47
CA ASP A 238 -4.15 -9.73 9.80
C ASP A 238 -5.17 -9.44 10.92
N CYS A 239 -6.30 -10.14 10.93
CA CYS A 239 -7.29 -10.01 12.01
C CYS A 239 -6.71 -10.49 13.36
N TYR A 240 -5.99 -11.60 13.37
CA TYR A 240 -5.34 -12.11 14.60
C TYR A 240 -4.22 -11.17 15.07
N ASP A 241 -3.44 -10.60 14.13
CA ASP A 241 -2.43 -9.59 14.47
C ASP A 241 -3.06 -8.35 15.14
N ARG A 242 -4.16 -7.84 14.57
CA ARG A 242 -4.93 -6.72 15.15
C ARG A 242 -5.54 -7.04 16.52
N MET A 243 -5.78 -8.31 16.83
CA MET A 243 -6.23 -8.76 18.14
C MET A 243 -5.06 -9.03 19.12
N GLY A 244 -3.82 -8.81 18.71
CA GLY A 244 -2.62 -9.11 19.50
C GLY A 244 -2.31 -10.60 19.63
N LYS A 245 -2.93 -11.45 18.83
CA LYS A 245 -2.70 -12.92 18.84
C LYS A 245 -1.60 -13.28 17.85
N VAL A 246 -0.39 -12.90 18.23
CA VAL A 246 0.81 -12.94 17.36
C VAL A 246 1.09 -14.32 16.80
N ASP A 247 1.07 -15.36 17.65
CA ASP A 247 1.42 -16.72 17.21
C ASP A 247 0.39 -17.29 16.24
N ASP A 248 -0.89 -17.02 16.47
CA ASP A 248 -1.97 -17.41 15.56
C ASP A 248 -1.83 -16.69 14.19
N ALA A 249 -1.52 -15.39 14.21
CA ALA A 249 -1.29 -14.61 13.00
C ALA A 249 -0.11 -15.16 12.18
N VAL A 250 1.03 -15.40 12.82
CA VAL A 250 2.23 -15.94 12.16
C VAL A 250 1.96 -17.32 11.56
N ALA A 251 1.24 -18.19 12.29
CA ALA A 251 0.87 -19.52 11.79
C ALA A 251 -0.02 -19.44 10.54
N LEU A 252 -0.90 -18.45 10.46
CA LEU A 252 -1.74 -18.22 9.27
C LEU A 252 -0.93 -17.68 8.09
N PHE A 253 0.01 -16.76 8.33
CA PHE A 253 0.92 -16.28 7.30
C PHE A 253 1.82 -17.40 6.76
N GLU A 254 2.28 -18.30 7.60
CA GLU A 254 3.03 -19.50 7.16
C GLU A 254 2.17 -20.43 6.29
N LYS A 255 0.92 -20.68 6.69
CA LYS A 255 -0.02 -21.44 5.87
C LYS A 255 -0.30 -20.74 4.53
N ALA A 256 -0.40 -19.41 4.52
CA ALA A 256 -0.54 -18.63 3.30
C ALA A 256 0.70 -18.78 2.41
N ALA A 257 1.89 -18.62 2.96
CA ALA A 257 3.16 -18.78 2.23
C ALA A 257 3.27 -20.14 1.51
N ALA A 258 2.77 -21.20 2.15
CA ALA A 258 2.74 -22.54 1.55
C ALA A 258 1.75 -22.69 0.38
N LYS A 259 0.91 -21.68 0.08
CA LYS A 259 -0.07 -21.68 -1.01
C LYS A 259 0.37 -20.84 -2.21
N TYR A 260 1.26 -19.88 -2.01
CA TYR A 260 1.71 -19.00 -3.08
C TYR A 260 2.88 -19.58 -3.88
N PRO A 261 2.91 -19.37 -5.21
CA PRO A 261 4.12 -19.55 -6.01
C PRO A 261 5.24 -18.59 -5.58
N HIS A 262 4.86 -17.39 -5.12
CA HIS A 262 5.75 -16.33 -4.66
C HIS A 262 5.34 -15.86 -3.25
N PRO A 263 5.85 -16.50 -2.18
CA PRO A 263 5.34 -16.32 -0.81
C PRO A 263 5.83 -15.04 -0.11
N PHE A 264 6.58 -14.16 -0.79
CA PHE A 264 7.16 -12.93 -0.22
C PHE A 264 6.21 -12.19 0.71
N MET A 265 4.99 -11.88 0.25
CA MET A 265 4.07 -11.05 1.01
C MET A 265 3.66 -11.69 2.34
N ALA A 266 3.45 -12.99 2.35
CA ALA A 266 3.09 -13.73 3.56
C ALA A 266 4.26 -13.78 4.56
N GLN A 267 5.48 -14.05 4.10
CA GLN A 267 6.68 -14.02 4.93
C GLN A 267 6.96 -12.60 5.46
N TYR A 268 6.76 -11.58 4.63
CA TYR A 268 6.94 -10.19 5.02
C TYR A 268 5.92 -9.74 6.09
N ARG A 269 4.66 -10.18 6.02
CA ARG A 269 3.66 -9.92 7.07
C ARG A 269 4.04 -10.61 8.37
N ALA A 270 4.44 -11.88 8.32
CA ALA A 270 4.93 -12.60 9.50
C ALA A 270 6.10 -11.87 10.16
N CYS A 271 7.07 -11.41 9.34
CA CYS A 271 8.20 -10.62 9.80
C CYS A 271 7.74 -9.34 10.53
N ASN A 272 6.88 -8.52 9.91
CA ASN A 272 6.40 -7.27 10.51
C ASN A 272 5.63 -7.50 11.81
N THR A 273 4.74 -8.49 11.85
CA THR A 273 4.01 -8.85 13.06
C THR A 273 4.97 -9.21 14.20
N LEU A 274 6.00 -9.99 13.92
CA LEU A 274 7.00 -10.39 14.92
C LEU A 274 7.84 -9.20 15.40
N VAL A 275 8.28 -8.31 14.51
CA VAL A 275 9.02 -7.09 14.87
C VAL A 275 8.18 -6.19 15.77
N ASN A 276 6.93 -5.92 15.38
CA ASN A 276 6.02 -5.05 16.12
C ASN A 276 5.71 -5.58 17.53
N ASN A 277 5.89 -6.88 17.75
CA ASN A 277 5.64 -7.54 19.03
C ASN A 277 6.94 -7.97 19.76
N GLY A 278 8.10 -7.45 19.33
CA GLY A 278 9.38 -7.63 20.00
C GLY A 278 9.97 -9.05 19.93
N LYS A 279 9.44 -9.91 19.03
CA LYS A 279 9.94 -11.28 18.80
C LYS A 279 11.10 -11.26 17.80
N THR A 280 12.19 -10.63 18.16
CA THR A 280 13.27 -10.20 17.26
C THR A 280 13.94 -11.35 16.52
N GLU A 281 14.29 -12.45 17.18
CA GLU A 281 14.97 -13.59 16.56
C GLU A 281 14.08 -14.28 15.51
N ALA A 282 12.82 -14.51 15.84
CA ALA A 282 11.85 -15.07 14.91
C ALA A 282 11.59 -14.13 13.73
N ALA A 283 11.56 -12.81 13.99
CA ALA A 283 11.41 -11.80 12.94
C ALA A 283 12.57 -11.85 11.94
N ILE A 284 13.82 -11.94 12.41
CA ILE A 284 15.01 -12.04 11.55
C ILE A 284 14.88 -13.23 10.58
N GLU A 285 14.42 -14.40 11.08
CA GLU A 285 14.20 -15.57 10.22
C GLU A 285 13.16 -15.28 9.12
N LYS A 286 12.00 -14.72 9.48
CA LYS A 286 10.91 -14.48 8.52
C LYS A 286 11.26 -13.38 7.51
N CYS A 287 11.91 -12.29 7.97
CA CYS A 287 12.40 -11.25 7.08
C CYS A 287 13.42 -11.79 6.08
N SER A 288 14.35 -12.64 6.54
CA SER A 288 15.37 -13.25 5.67
C SER A 288 14.73 -14.16 4.61
N ARG A 289 13.69 -14.91 4.97
CA ARG A 289 12.90 -15.70 4.02
C ARG A 289 12.20 -14.82 3.00
N ALA A 290 11.55 -13.73 3.44
CA ALA A 290 10.91 -12.78 2.52
C ALA A 290 11.91 -12.22 1.51
N ILE A 291 13.11 -11.83 1.94
CA ILE A 291 14.17 -11.36 1.04
C ILE A 291 14.63 -12.45 0.07
N ALA A 292 14.72 -13.70 0.52
CA ALA A 292 15.07 -14.83 -0.35
C ALA A 292 14.00 -15.10 -1.41
N ASP A 293 12.72 -14.91 -1.07
CA ASP A 293 11.59 -15.06 -1.98
C ASP A 293 11.55 -13.96 -3.05
N ASP A 294 11.82 -12.70 -2.65
CA ASP A 294 11.91 -11.57 -3.58
C ASP A 294 12.94 -10.52 -3.09
N PRO A 295 14.18 -10.59 -3.60
CA PRO A 295 15.24 -9.67 -3.21
C PRO A 295 15.10 -8.25 -3.77
N THR A 296 14.10 -7.98 -4.60
CA THR A 296 13.86 -6.64 -5.14
C THR A 296 13.04 -5.76 -4.18
N GLN A 297 12.43 -6.35 -3.19
CA GLN A 297 11.52 -5.68 -2.25
C GLN A 297 12.29 -4.99 -1.12
N TRP A 298 12.66 -3.74 -1.33
CA TRP A 298 13.44 -2.94 -0.38
C TRP A 298 12.85 -2.88 1.05
N GLY A 299 11.51 -2.93 1.19
CA GLY A 299 10.85 -2.86 2.48
C GLY A 299 11.22 -4.00 3.44
N ALA A 300 11.52 -5.19 2.91
CA ALA A 300 11.94 -6.31 3.74
C ALA A 300 13.34 -6.10 4.35
N TYR A 301 14.26 -5.50 3.61
CA TYR A 301 15.59 -5.13 4.12
C TYR A 301 15.49 -4.04 5.20
N GLN A 302 14.58 -3.07 5.05
CA GLN A 302 14.35 -2.05 6.05
C GLN A 302 13.95 -2.66 7.40
N VAL A 303 13.00 -3.61 7.37
CA VAL A 303 12.51 -4.28 8.59
C VAL A 303 13.57 -5.21 9.17
N LEU A 304 14.27 -5.98 8.33
CA LEU A 304 15.36 -6.87 8.77
C LEU A 304 16.50 -6.08 9.40
N GLY A 305 16.94 -4.98 8.78
CA GLY A 305 17.99 -4.12 9.32
C GLY A 305 17.64 -3.58 10.70
N GLY A 306 16.38 -3.14 10.89
CA GLY A 306 15.87 -2.72 12.21
C GLY A 306 15.89 -3.84 13.25
N ALA A 307 15.44 -5.04 12.88
CA ALA A 307 15.44 -6.22 13.74
C ALA A 307 16.87 -6.64 14.14
N LEU A 308 17.82 -6.65 13.19
CA LEU A 308 19.23 -6.95 13.43
C LEU A 308 19.88 -5.93 14.38
N ASN A 309 19.58 -4.64 14.18
CA ASN A 309 20.06 -3.60 15.09
C ASN A 309 19.51 -3.81 16.53
N THR A 310 18.22 -4.13 16.65
CA THR A 310 17.60 -4.45 17.95
C THR A 310 18.22 -5.70 18.58
N ALA A 311 18.62 -6.68 17.78
CA ALA A 311 19.34 -7.89 18.20
C ALA A 311 20.83 -7.63 18.54
N ASN A 312 21.28 -6.38 18.57
CA ASN A 312 22.67 -5.98 18.77
C ASN A 312 23.66 -6.60 17.75
N LYS A 313 23.22 -6.69 16.49
CA LYS A 313 24.01 -7.15 15.34
C LYS A 313 24.27 -6.00 14.36
N PRO A 314 25.03 -4.95 14.74
CA PRO A 314 25.12 -3.74 13.95
C PRO A 314 25.79 -3.92 12.58
N GLN A 315 26.73 -4.89 12.46
CA GLN A 315 27.38 -5.17 11.17
C GLN A 315 26.43 -5.81 10.17
N ASP A 316 25.64 -6.81 10.62
CA ASP A 316 24.64 -7.48 9.80
C ASP A 316 23.52 -6.50 9.39
N ALA A 317 23.16 -5.60 10.31
CA ALA A 317 22.18 -4.54 10.05
C ALA A 317 22.69 -3.56 8.98
N LEU A 318 23.97 -3.16 9.05
CA LEU A 318 24.60 -2.27 8.08
C LEU A 318 24.57 -2.87 6.68
N GLU A 319 25.08 -4.11 6.51
CA GLU A 319 25.05 -4.82 5.24
C GLU A 319 23.62 -4.99 4.69
N THR A 320 22.66 -5.20 5.58
CA THR A 320 21.25 -5.32 5.21
C THR A 320 20.69 -4.01 4.70
N TYR A 321 20.98 -2.88 5.36
CA TYR A 321 20.55 -1.57 4.90
C TYR A 321 21.19 -1.19 3.56
N GLU A 322 22.48 -1.45 3.36
CA GLU A 322 23.17 -1.23 2.07
C GLU A 322 22.45 -1.94 0.91
N LYS A 323 22.09 -3.23 1.10
CA LYS A 323 21.31 -4.00 0.11
C LYS A 323 19.92 -3.41 -0.13
N GLY A 324 19.24 -3.00 0.94
CA GLY A 324 17.92 -2.38 0.87
C GLY A 324 17.93 -1.02 0.17
N ILE A 325 18.96 -0.20 0.44
CA ILE A 325 19.19 1.08 -0.22
C ILE A 325 19.38 0.88 -1.73
N ALA A 326 20.23 -0.09 -2.12
CA ALA A 326 20.43 -0.41 -3.53
C ALA A 326 19.14 -0.89 -4.22
N ALA A 327 18.31 -1.69 -3.54
CA ALA A 327 17.01 -2.14 -4.07
C ALA A 327 16.02 -0.97 -4.20
N ALA A 328 15.98 -0.06 -3.23
CA ALA A 328 15.13 1.13 -3.28
C ALA A 328 15.55 2.10 -4.40
N GLN A 329 16.87 2.30 -4.60
CA GLN A 329 17.41 3.13 -5.68
C GLN A 329 17.02 2.58 -7.05
N ARG A 330 17.17 1.27 -7.28
CA ARG A 330 16.70 0.63 -8.53
C ARG A 330 15.20 0.83 -8.75
N THR A 331 14.40 0.72 -7.70
CA THR A 331 12.96 0.99 -7.81
C THR A 331 12.68 2.44 -8.18
N LEU A 332 13.50 3.41 -7.72
CA LEU A 332 13.38 4.81 -8.11
C LEU A 332 13.85 5.10 -9.54
N GLU A 333 14.80 4.32 -10.09
CA GLU A 333 15.17 4.41 -11.51
C GLU A 333 13.97 4.07 -12.41
N GLU A 334 13.16 3.06 -12.00
CA GLU A 334 11.95 2.67 -12.72
C GLU A 334 10.75 3.59 -12.44
N LYS A 335 10.63 4.07 -11.18
CA LYS A 335 9.51 4.89 -10.67
C LYS A 335 10.03 6.09 -9.88
N PRO A 336 10.56 7.15 -10.56
CA PRO A 336 11.25 8.28 -9.91
C PRO A 336 10.39 9.07 -8.92
N ASP A 337 9.08 9.08 -9.12
CA ASP A 337 8.13 9.85 -8.32
C ASP A 337 7.39 9.03 -7.26
N SER A 338 7.93 7.87 -6.87
CA SER A 338 7.31 7.07 -5.81
C SER A 338 7.59 7.65 -4.40
N PRO A 339 6.62 8.31 -3.74
CA PRO A 339 6.83 8.89 -2.42
C PRO A 339 7.18 7.84 -1.37
N ARG A 340 6.55 6.67 -1.46
CA ARG A 340 6.79 5.55 -0.53
C ARG A 340 8.23 5.08 -0.58
N VAL A 341 8.79 4.93 -1.78
CA VAL A 341 10.19 4.49 -1.94
C VAL A 341 11.16 5.57 -1.45
N LYS A 342 10.90 6.85 -1.76
CA LYS A 342 11.70 7.98 -1.25
C LYS A 342 11.73 8.02 0.27
N VAL A 343 10.57 7.85 0.91
CA VAL A 343 10.47 7.79 2.39
C VAL A 343 11.25 6.60 2.94
N GLY A 344 11.07 5.40 2.39
CA GLY A 344 11.80 4.21 2.83
C GLY A 344 13.31 4.33 2.63
N LEU A 345 13.75 4.85 1.50
CA LEU A 345 15.16 5.11 1.21
C LEU A 345 15.76 6.10 2.22
N GLY A 346 15.07 7.23 2.46
CA GLY A 346 15.53 8.22 3.45
C GLY A 346 15.63 7.63 4.87
N GLN A 347 14.69 6.78 5.26
CA GLN A 347 14.71 6.10 6.56
C GLN A 347 15.87 5.11 6.66
N MET A 348 16.13 4.29 5.63
CA MET A 348 17.25 3.35 5.61
C MET A 348 18.60 4.08 5.65
N LEU A 349 18.79 5.12 4.85
CA LEU A 349 20.00 5.96 4.86
C LEU A 349 20.24 6.61 6.23
N ASN A 350 19.17 7.09 6.87
CA ASN A 350 19.28 7.65 8.23
C ASN A 350 19.62 6.57 9.27
N SER A 351 19.08 5.38 9.14
CA SER A 351 19.39 4.25 10.03
C SER A 351 20.81 3.74 9.84
N GLU A 352 21.27 3.64 8.60
CA GLU A 352 22.66 3.35 8.23
C GLU A 352 23.62 4.37 8.86
N GLY A 353 23.33 5.67 8.70
CA GLY A 353 24.12 6.72 9.31
C GLY A 353 24.23 6.60 10.83
N ASN A 354 23.12 6.27 11.51
CA ASN A 354 23.13 6.05 12.97
C ASN A 354 23.99 4.84 13.38
N LEU A 355 23.93 3.74 12.64
CA LEU A 355 24.80 2.58 12.85
C LEU A 355 26.27 2.94 12.67
N LEU A 356 26.59 3.69 11.60
CA LEU A 356 27.94 4.14 11.31
C LEU A 356 28.48 5.08 12.42
N VAL A 357 27.65 5.96 12.98
CA VAL A 357 28.01 6.75 14.17
C VAL A 357 28.33 5.86 15.36
N GLY A 358 27.50 4.83 15.62
CA GLY A 358 27.74 3.84 16.67
C GLY A 358 29.06 3.07 16.49
N LEU A 359 29.43 2.80 15.25
CA LEU A 359 30.69 2.17 14.85
C LEU A 359 31.87 3.17 14.75
N LYS A 360 31.66 4.45 15.09
CA LYS A 360 32.64 5.55 15.00
C LYS A 360 33.14 5.83 13.59
N LYS A 361 32.41 5.41 12.56
CA LYS A 361 32.65 5.65 11.13
C LYS A 361 31.98 6.97 10.70
N TYR A 362 32.42 8.06 11.32
CA TYR A 362 31.72 9.35 11.22
C TYR A 362 31.67 9.94 9.79
N GLU A 363 32.71 9.74 8.96
CA GLU A 363 32.72 10.26 7.58
C GLU A 363 31.70 9.51 6.71
N GLU A 364 31.62 8.18 6.87
CA GLU A 364 30.62 7.35 6.19
C GLU A 364 29.20 7.76 6.65
N ALA A 365 29.03 8.01 7.96
CA ALA A 365 27.77 8.50 8.52
C ALA A 365 27.34 9.84 7.92
N VAL A 366 28.27 10.79 7.75
CA VAL A 366 28.00 12.07 7.08
C VAL A 366 27.50 11.85 5.65
N SER A 367 28.12 10.94 4.92
CA SER A 367 27.67 10.60 3.55
C SER A 367 26.22 10.06 3.55
N ALA A 368 25.92 9.09 4.43
CA ALA A 368 24.59 8.49 4.53
C ALA A 368 23.53 9.53 4.93
N PHE A 369 23.79 10.35 5.95
CA PHE A 369 22.85 11.40 6.36
C PHE A 369 22.65 12.47 5.28
N THR A 370 23.71 12.83 4.53
CA THR A 370 23.58 13.78 3.41
C THR A 370 22.64 13.24 2.35
N GLN A 371 22.85 11.99 1.92
CA GLN A 371 21.92 11.33 0.98
C GLN A 371 20.50 11.26 1.54
N ALA A 372 20.34 11.00 2.86
CA ALA A 372 19.03 11.01 3.50
C ALA A 372 18.35 12.39 3.41
N THR A 373 19.10 13.51 3.53
CA THR A 373 18.51 14.86 3.38
C THR A 373 18.00 15.15 1.98
N ASP A 374 18.61 14.53 0.95
CA ASP A 374 18.25 14.77 -0.45
C ASP A 374 16.94 14.07 -0.85
N VAL A 375 16.61 12.96 -0.18
CA VAL A 375 15.44 12.14 -0.53
C VAL A 375 14.30 12.23 0.47
N ALA A 376 14.57 12.67 1.71
CA ALA A 376 13.56 12.72 2.76
C ALA A 376 12.54 13.86 2.54
N ALA A 377 11.25 13.54 2.60
CA ALA A 377 10.18 14.54 2.59
C ALA A 377 10.23 15.47 3.84
N TYR A 378 10.73 14.94 4.97
CA TYR A 378 10.89 15.65 6.24
C TYR A 378 12.33 15.47 6.74
N PRO A 379 13.29 16.28 6.25
CA PRO A 379 14.71 16.07 6.48
C PRO A 379 15.23 16.59 7.86
N ALA A 380 14.34 16.96 8.77
CA ALA A 380 14.73 17.52 10.07
C ALA A 380 15.67 16.60 10.86
N MET A 381 15.33 15.30 10.98
CA MET A 381 16.16 14.31 11.68
C MET A 381 17.48 14.02 10.96
N PRO A 382 17.54 13.78 9.65
CA PRO A 382 18.81 13.70 8.92
C PRO A 382 19.72 14.92 9.11
N TYR A 383 19.18 16.15 9.04
CA TYR A 383 19.95 17.36 9.33
C TYR A 383 20.43 17.43 10.78
N PHE A 384 19.60 17.03 11.74
CA PHE A 384 20.01 16.94 13.13
C PHE A 384 21.15 15.94 13.33
N ASN A 385 21.07 14.76 12.71
CA ASN A 385 22.12 13.75 12.78
C ASN A 385 23.43 14.23 12.12
N LEU A 386 23.34 14.97 11.00
CA LEU A 386 24.50 15.66 10.42
C LEU A 386 25.10 16.67 11.38
N CYS A 387 24.26 17.52 12.02
CA CYS A 387 24.69 18.50 13.00
C CYS A 387 25.47 17.83 14.14
N ALA A 388 24.93 16.78 14.75
CA ALA A 388 25.55 16.02 15.84
C ALA A 388 26.86 15.33 15.36
N THR A 389 26.86 14.76 14.16
CA THR A 389 28.02 14.07 13.60
C THR A 389 29.16 15.05 13.31
N TYR A 390 28.87 16.20 12.69
CA TYR A 390 29.87 17.26 12.46
C TYR A 390 30.39 17.85 13.78
N TYR A 391 29.52 17.98 14.80
CA TYR A 391 29.96 18.41 16.12
C TYR A 391 30.96 17.41 16.74
N ASN A 392 30.71 16.11 16.61
CA ASN A 392 31.63 15.06 17.06
C ASN A 392 32.96 15.10 16.29
N LEU A 393 32.93 15.43 15.00
CA LEU A 393 34.10 15.63 14.14
C LEU A 393 34.82 16.96 14.39
N LYS A 394 34.31 17.83 15.28
CA LYS A 394 34.85 19.19 15.52
C LYS A 394 34.82 20.11 14.29
N ARG A 395 33.87 19.83 13.37
CA ARG A 395 33.64 20.67 12.17
C ARG A 395 32.51 21.67 12.49
N GLU A 396 32.87 22.68 13.30
CA GLU A 396 31.89 23.60 13.90
C GLU A 396 31.01 24.32 12.87
N ASP A 397 31.60 24.86 11.78
CA ASP A 397 30.84 25.59 10.75
C ASP A 397 29.82 24.67 10.04
N ALA A 398 30.23 23.46 9.71
CA ALA A 398 29.33 22.47 9.11
C ALA A 398 28.25 22.04 10.08
N ALA A 399 28.58 21.86 11.37
CA ALA A 399 27.64 21.54 12.42
C ALA A 399 26.59 22.66 12.58
N LEU A 400 27.03 23.93 12.64
CA LEU A 400 26.13 25.09 12.74
C LEU A 400 25.15 25.14 11.55
N ALA A 401 25.67 24.98 10.32
CA ALA A 401 24.84 24.98 9.12
C ALA A 401 23.81 23.84 9.13
N ALA A 402 24.21 22.64 9.54
CA ALA A 402 23.31 21.49 9.63
C ALA A 402 22.24 21.67 10.75
N CYS A 403 22.65 22.19 11.93
CA CYS A 403 21.71 22.52 13.01
C CYS A 403 20.68 23.59 12.58
N GLU A 404 21.09 24.59 11.78
CA GLU A 404 20.18 25.60 11.25
C GLU A 404 19.15 25.00 10.31
N ARG A 405 19.55 24.10 9.43
CA ARG A 405 18.64 23.37 8.55
C ARG A 405 17.69 22.46 9.34
N ALA A 406 18.20 21.77 10.38
CA ALA A 406 17.37 20.94 11.25
C ALA A 406 16.28 21.77 11.92
N THR A 407 16.65 22.89 12.57
CA THR A 407 15.69 23.78 13.26
C THR A 407 14.79 24.58 12.33
N ALA A 408 15.18 24.78 11.07
CA ALA A 408 14.32 25.36 10.05
C ALA A 408 13.27 24.36 9.56
N SER A 409 13.64 23.08 9.47
CA SER A 409 12.73 21.99 9.07
C SER A 409 11.79 21.57 10.20
N ASP A 410 12.28 21.55 11.43
CA ASP A 410 11.49 21.32 12.64
C ASP A 410 11.97 22.24 13.78
N PRO A 411 11.25 23.33 14.04
CA PRO A 411 11.58 24.26 15.13
C PRO A 411 11.50 23.65 16.54
N THR A 412 10.92 22.48 16.71
CA THR A 412 10.71 21.84 18.01
C THR A 412 11.82 20.88 18.43
N LEU A 413 12.96 20.84 17.71
CA LEU A 413 14.12 19.98 17.99
C LEU A 413 15.06 20.63 19.03
N PRO A 414 14.93 20.33 20.35
CA PRO A 414 15.71 21.02 21.38
C PRO A 414 17.20 20.74 21.26
N ASP A 415 17.61 19.50 20.96
CA ASP A 415 19.02 19.12 20.93
C ASP A 415 19.81 19.80 19.80
N ALA A 416 19.15 20.16 18.69
CA ALA A 416 19.77 20.98 17.65
C ALA A 416 20.09 22.40 18.15
N TYR A 417 19.21 23.00 18.94
CA TYR A 417 19.49 24.29 19.60
C TYR A 417 20.60 24.17 20.64
N TYR A 418 20.64 23.07 21.39
CA TYR A 418 21.72 22.83 22.34
C TYR A 418 23.08 22.75 21.66
N ILE A 419 23.23 21.95 20.61
CA ILE A 419 24.49 21.82 19.87
C ILE A 419 24.91 23.18 19.30
N LYS A 420 23.97 23.90 18.64
CA LYS A 420 24.22 25.24 18.13
C LYS A 420 24.70 26.20 19.25
N ALA A 421 24.01 26.19 20.39
CA ALA A 421 24.37 27.03 21.51
C ALA A 421 25.73 26.65 22.10
N ALA A 422 26.05 25.36 22.22
CA ALA A 422 27.32 24.88 22.74
C ALA A 422 28.50 25.30 21.89
N ILE A 423 28.37 25.20 20.55
CA ILE A 423 29.39 25.67 19.60
C ILE A 423 29.59 27.19 19.74
N LEU A 424 28.52 27.97 19.63
CA LEU A 424 28.55 29.41 19.69
C LEU A 424 29.05 29.91 21.04
N PHE A 425 28.70 29.25 22.13
CA PHE A 425 29.19 29.54 23.48
C PHE A 425 30.70 29.28 23.57
N GLY A 426 31.20 28.16 23.00
CA GLY A 426 32.63 27.85 22.95
C GLY A 426 33.45 28.87 22.14
N GLN A 427 32.87 29.53 21.16
CA GLN A 427 33.49 30.60 20.37
C GLN A 427 33.52 31.95 21.08
N GLY A 428 32.91 32.05 22.27
CA GLY A 428 32.90 33.26 23.07
C GLY A 428 34.30 33.68 23.54
N LYS A 429 34.48 34.99 23.74
CA LYS A 429 35.75 35.61 24.13
C LYS A 429 35.54 36.51 25.34
N ALA A 430 36.56 36.60 26.17
CA ALA A 430 36.57 37.60 27.24
C ALA A 430 37.00 38.97 26.67
N GLU A 431 36.06 39.91 26.71
CA GLU A 431 36.27 41.28 26.25
C GLU A 431 35.86 42.27 27.37
N HIS A 432 36.76 43.12 27.80
CA HIS A 432 36.52 44.12 28.84
C HIS A 432 35.92 43.56 30.15
N GLY A 433 36.34 42.35 30.56
CA GLY A 433 35.85 41.67 31.76
C GLY A 433 34.49 41.01 31.64
N LYS A 434 33.97 40.89 30.43
CA LYS A 434 32.73 40.20 30.11
C LYS A 434 32.96 39.05 29.13
N TYR A 435 32.20 38.01 29.27
CA TYR A 435 32.20 36.91 28.28
C TYR A 435 31.24 37.26 27.13
N VAL A 436 31.78 37.58 25.97
CA VAL A 436 30.98 37.95 24.79
C VAL A 436 30.85 36.73 23.89
N VAL A 437 29.62 36.37 23.55
CA VAL A 437 29.31 35.25 22.71
C VAL A 437 28.75 35.70 21.36
N PRO A 438 28.92 34.90 20.28
CA PRO A 438 28.36 35.22 18.98
C PRO A 438 26.83 35.39 19.02
N ALA A 439 26.33 36.16 18.05
CA ALA A 439 24.89 36.37 17.88
C ALA A 439 24.15 35.01 17.71
N GLY A 440 22.96 34.88 18.32
CA GLY A 440 22.19 33.66 18.27
C GLY A 440 22.40 32.68 19.43
N THR A 441 23.52 32.83 20.21
CA THR A 441 23.80 31.93 21.36
C THR A 441 22.63 31.96 22.36
N VAL A 442 22.32 33.15 22.90
CA VAL A 442 21.23 33.31 23.90
C VAL A 442 19.88 32.86 23.35
N LYS A 443 19.61 33.17 22.08
CA LYS A 443 18.37 32.69 21.41
C LYS A 443 18.30 31.17 21.38
N SER A 444 19.39 30.49 21.07
CA SER A 444 19.42 29.04 21.03
C SER A 444 19.29 28.40 22.41
N LEU A 445 19.94 28.97 23.46
CA LEU A 445 19.79 28.55 24.83
C LEU A 445 18.33 28.65 25.30
N ASN A 446 17.67 29.78 25.03
CA ASN A 446 16.29 29.99 25.38
C ASN A 446 15.34 29.04 24.63
N LYS A 447 15.59 28.81 23.34
CA LYS A 447 14.79 27.88 22.55
C LYS A 447 14.94 26.44 23.05
N TYR A 448 16.13 26.02 23.48
CA TYR A 448 16.28 24.72 24.12
C TYR A 448 15.37 24.61 25.36
N LEU A 449 15.42 25.59 26.29
CA LEU A 449 14.60 25.56 27.51
C LEU A 449 13.10 25.72 27.25
N GLU A 450 12.71 26.39 26.17
CA GLU A 450 11.31 26.48 25.74
C GLU A 450 10.74 25.11 25.37
N TYR A 451 11.50 24.28 24.63
CA TYR A 451 11.05 22.97 24.15
C TYR A 451 11.39 21.81 25.09
N ALA A 452 12.47 21.94 25.86
CA ALA A 452 12.95 20.89 26.78
C ALA A 452 13.39 21.47 28.15
N PRO A 453 12.47 22.07 28.93
CA PRO A 453 12.83 22.73 30.19
C PRO A 453 13.41 21.78 31.25
N TYR A 454 13.15 20.48 31.12
CA TYR A 454 13.67 19.40 31.96
C TYR A 454 14.44 18.35 31.16
N GLY A 455 14.87 18.69 29.93
CA GLY A 455 15.65 17.80 29.06
C GLY A 455 17.05 17.54 29.63
N GLN A 456 17.73 16.53 29.07
CA GLN A 456 19.07 16.08 29.55
C GLN A 456 20.13 17.18 29.58
N HIS A 457 20.01 18.24 28.79
CA HIS A 457 20.94 19.36 28.71
C HIS A 457 20.44 20.62 29.43
N ALA A 458 19.26 20.58 30.08
CA ALA A 458 18.62 21.76 30.67
C ALA A 458 19.49 22.42 31.76
N GLU A 459 20.18 21.64 32.57
CA GLU A 459 21.09 22.14 33.59
C GLU A 459 22.33 22.81 32.97
N ALA A 460 22.94 22.17 32.00
CA ALA A 460 24.07 22.73 31.26
C ALA A 460 23.70 24.07 30.58
N VAL A 461 22.50 24.15 29.96
CA VAL A 461 21.98 25.36 29.33
C VAL A 461 21.76 26.48 30.37
N ARG A 462 21.18 26.18 31.55
CA ARG A 462 21.01 27.15 32.64
C ARG A 462 22.37 27.66 33.13
N ASN A 463 23.35 26.78 33.27
CA ASN A 463 24.69 27.16 33.69
C ASN A 463 25.37 28.09 32.67
N MET A 464 25.17 27.85 31.35
CA MET A 464 25.66 28.77 30.28
C MET A 464 24.99 30.13 30.40
N ILE A 465 23.66 30.20 30.63
CA ILE A 465 22.93 31.45 30.80
C ILE A 465 23.39 32.19 32.04
N ASN A 466 23.55 31.50 33.19
CA ASN A 466 24.03 32.09 34.42
C ASN A 466 25.42 32.68 34.24
N LYS A 467 26.35 31.97 33.60
CA LYS A 467 27.71 32.46 33.34
C LYS A 467 27.69 33.74 32.52
N LEU A 468 26.77 33.86 31.53
CA LEU A 468 26.62 35.10 30.75
C LEU A 468 26.03 36.24 31.60
N SER A 469 25.35 35.95 32.71
CA SER A 469 24.71 36.91 33.60
C SER A 469 25.65 37.32 34.79
N GLU A 470 26.45 36.38 35.32
CA GLU A 470 27.32 36.57 36.48
C GLU A 470 28.53 37.45 36.19
N GLU A 471 29.09 37.39 34.97
CA GLU A 471 30.18 38.29 34.55
C GLU A 471 29.77 39.78 34.45
N LEU A 472 28.48 40.08 34.62
CA LEU A 472 27.99 41.45 34.78
C LEU A 472 28.08 42.01 36.19
N LEU A 473 28.34 41.17 37.23
CA LEU A 473 28.32 41.52 38.65
C LEU A 473 29.74 41.66 39.24
N ASP A 474 30.78 41.06 38.65
CA ASP A 474 32.12 40.97 39.23
C ASP A 474 33.15 41.98 38.71
N THR A 475 32.75 43.15 38.25
CA THR A 475 33.65 44.27 38.10
C THR A 475 33.69 45.09 39.38
N PRO A 476 34.70 44.93 40.25
CA PRO A 476 34.79 45.83 41.38
C PRO A 476 34.99 47.27 40.88
N ALA A 477 34.10 48.15 41.34
CA ALA A 477 34.20 49.58 41.06
C ALA A 477 35.61 50.03 41.47
N ARG A 478 36.46 50.35 40.49
CA ARG A 478 37.74 51.05 40.77
C ARG A 478 37.39 52.32 41.52
N LYS A 479 37.65 52.35 42.83
CA LYS A 479 37.71 53.58 43.58
C LYS A 479 38.77 54.48 42.96
N LYS A 480 38.37 55.66 42.51
CA LYS A 480 39.27 56.76 42.23
C LYS A 480 39.77 57.34 43.50
#